data_e2b22baa0256f6b774db6d5429716db8
#
_entry.id   e2b22baa0256f6b774db6d5429716db8
#
_cell.length_a   1.000
_cell.length_b   1.000
_cell.length_c   1.000
_cell.angle_alpha   90.00
_cell.angle_beta   90.00
_cell.angle_gamma   90.00
#
_symmetry.space_group_name_H-M   'P 1'
#
loop_
_entity.id
_entity.type
_entity.pdbx_description
1 polymer ?
#
loop_
_entity_poly.entity_id
_entity_poly.type
_entity_poly.pdbx_seq_one_letter_code
_entity_poly.pdbx_strand_id
1 'polypeptide(L)'
;DLSGDAAAAAAENSRSVFTPSPQQLEMLNLKDGRNEITFSCYSSLWGTQTASAYIYLMPWNSKVVVSDVDGTITKSDVLGHVMTAIGRDWSQTGISELFKNIRKNGYHVMYLSARSIGQAASTRDFLFNLDQNGAKLPVGPVIISPDGILPSLFREMILKRPDEFKIASLETIRELFPEDWNPFYAGFGNRPTDEISYSALGIPTSRIFTINPKGQVTLNSVKTSKTSQWCTLQGINELVYDFFPEWREDEDHVNHDKFSEYNYWKVPAVEIDIENELEKEKKGKVK
;
A
#
# COMPACT_ATOMS: atom_id res chain seq x y z
N ASP A 1 -52.19 -4.80 -15.11
CA ASP A 1 -50.92 -4.05 -15.12
C ASP A 1 -49.91 -4.56 -14.09
N LEU A 2 -49.46 -5.81 -14.28
CA LEU A 2 -48.42 -6.45 -13.46
C LEU A 2 -47.09 -6.64 -14.24
N SER A 3 -46.97 -6.02 -15.42
CA SER A 3 -45.78 -6.20 -16.28
C SER A 3 -44.68 -5.14 -16.05
N GLY A 4 -44.98 -4.08 -15.32
CA GLY A 4 -44.02 -2.98 -15.05
C GLY A 4 -43.00 -3.34 -13.95
N ASP A 5 -43.48 -3.98 -12.90
CA ASP A 5 -42.62 -4.26 -11.72
C ASP A 5 -41.63 -5.41 -11.94
N ALA A 6 -42.01 -6.39 -12.76
CA ALA A 6 -41.12 -7.50 -13.13
C ALA A 6 -39.97 -7.04 -14.07
N ALA A 7 -40.24 -6.07 -14.96
CA ALA A 7 -39.21 -5.51 -15.83
C ALA A 7 -38.27 -4.57 -15.08
N ALA A 8 -38.76 -3.83 -14.10
CA ALA A 8 -37.96 -2.99 -13.23
C ALA A 8 -37.06 -3.83 -12.30
N ALA A 9 -37.56 -4.90 -11.72
CA ALA A 9 -36.79 -5.85 -10.91
C ALA A 9 -35.74 -6.62 -11.74
N ALA A 10 -36.03 -6.92 -13.00
CA ALA A 10 -35.05 -7.53 -13.92
C ALA A 10 -33.98 -6.54 -14.36
N ALA A 11 -34.30 -5.25 -14.46
CA ALA A 11 -33.32 -4.19 -14.79
C ALA A 11 -32.43 -3.82 -13.58
N GLU A 12 -32.92 -3.93 -12.35
CA GLU A 12 -32.08 -3.77 -11.15
C GLU A 12 -31.08 -4.92 -10.99
N ASN A 13 -31.42 -6.13 -11.43
CA ASN A 13 -30.53 -7.29 -11.37
C ASN A 13 -29.43 -7.30 -12.45
N SER A 14 -29.43 -6.38 -13.39
CA SER A 14 -28.41 -6.27 -14.45
C SER A 14 -27.38 -5.17 -14.23
N ARG A 15 -27.27 -4.60 -13.02
CA ARG A 15 -26.13 -3.74 -12.67
C ARG A 15 -24.89 -4.61 -12.64
N SER A 16 -23.94 -4.32 -13.53
CA SER A 16 -22.62 -4.94 -13.52
C SER A 16 -21.96 -4.62 -12.19
N VAL A 17 -21.96 -5.59 -11.27
CA VAL A 17 -21.29 -5.47 -9.98
C VAL A 17 -19.84 -5.90 -10.20
N PHE A 18 -18.90 -4.96 -10.11
CA PHE A 18 -17.47 -5.24 -10.29
C PHE A 18 -16.80 -5.78 -9.03
N THR A 19 -17.49 -5.72 -7.89
CA THR A 19 -16.98 -6.22 -6.61
C THR A 19 -17.85 -7.39 -6.16
N PRO A 20 -17.27 -8.56 -5.87
CA PRO A 20 -18.02 -9.70 -5.37
C PRO A 20 -18.60 -9.38 -3.98
N SER A 21 -19.82 -9.89 -3.69
CA SER A 21 -20.40 -9.79 -2.36
C SER A 21 -19.67 -10.71 -1.36
N PRO A 22 -19.79 -10.47 -0.04
CA PRO A 22 -19.23 -11.38 0.97
C PRO A 22 -19.63 -12.83 0.78
N GLN A 23 -20.90 -13.08 0.44
CA GLN A 23 -21.41 -14.43 0.18
C GLN A 23 -20.76 -15.09 -1.05
N GLN A 24 -20.50 -14.28 -2.10
CA GLN A 24 -19.78 -14.77 -3.29
C GLN A 24 -18.32 -15.10 -2.96
N LEU A 25 -17.66 -14.28 -2.08
CA LEU A 25 -16.30 -14.54 -1.62
C LEU A 25 -16.21 -15.83 -0.79
N GLU A 26 -17.19 -16.09 0.11
CA GLU A 26 -17.26 -17.33 0.87
C GLU A 26 -17.39 -18.55 -0.04
N MET A 27 -18.20 -18.46 -1.11
CA MET A 27 -18.37 -19.53 -2.08
C MET A 27 -17.10 -19.89 -2.86
N LEU A 28 -16.11 -18.97 -2.94
CA LEU A 28 -14.83 -19.24 -3.58
C LEU A 28 -13.95 -20.21 -2.79
N ASN A 29 -14.28 -20.48 -1.54
CA ASN A 29 -13.55 -21.40 -0.66
C ASN A 29 -12.03 -21.12 -0.66
N LEU A 30 -11.66 -19.86 -0.44
CA LEU A 30 -10.29 -19.37 -0.48
C LEU A 30 -9.46 -20.00 0.66
N LYS A 31 -8.19 -20.25 0.37
CA LYS A 31 -7.18 -20.63 1.36
C LYS A 31 -6.44 -19.40 1.85
N ASP A 32 -5.91 -19.46 3.05
CA ASP A 32 -5.06 -18.39 3.58
C ASP A 32 -3.90 -18.08 2.63
N GLY A 33 -3.65 -16.78 2.46
CA GLY A 33 -2.65 -16.27 1.54
C GLY A 33 -3.12 -16.19 0.10
N ARG A 34 -2.27 -16.54 -0.85
CA ARG A 34 -2.50 -16.35 -2.29
C ARG A 34 -3.34 -17.47 -2.92
N ASN A 35 -4.43 -17.09 -3.56
CA ASN A 35 -5.29 -17.94 -4.38
C ASN A 35 -5.23 -17.47 -5.83
N GLU A 36 -5.16 -18.41 -6.77
CA GLU A 36 -5.21 -18.10 -8.20
C GLU A 36 -6.65 -18.12 -8.71
N ILE A 37 -7.04 -17.12 -9.49
CA ILE A 37 -8.32 -17.03 -10.18
C ILE A 37 -8.10 -16.87 -11.67
N THR A 38 -8.81 -17.63 -12.49
CA THR A 38 -8.78 -17.53 -13.94
C THR A 38 -10.12 -17.07 -14.47
N PHE A 39 -10.08 -15.96 -15.19
CA PHE A 39 -11.22 -15.45 -15.94
C PHE A 39 -11.17 -16.00 -17.36
N SER A 40 -12.29 -16.57 -17.84
CA SER A 40 -12.42 -17.08 -19.19
C SER A 40 -13.58 -16.38 -19.89
N CYS A 41 -13.34 -15.90 -21.09
CA CYS A 41 -14.38 -15.37 -21.96
C CYS A 41 -14.27 -16.00 -23.36
N TYR A 42 -15.40 -16.21 -24.00
CA TYR A 42 -15.45 -16.69 -25.37
C TYR A 42 -15.66 -15.52 -26.35
N SER A 43 -14.81 -15.47 -27.36
CA SER A 43 -14.95 -14.55 -28.47
C SER A 43 -15.18 -15.35 -29.77
N SER A 44 -16.16 -14.91 -30.58
CA SER A 44 -16.42 -15.54 -31.87
C SER A 44 -15.24 -15.44 -32.89
N LEU A 45 -14.37 -14.40 -32.71
CA LEU A 45 -13.20 -14.17 -33.55
C LEU A 45 -11.94 -14.85 -33.03
N TRP A 46 -11.77 -14.90 -31.68
CA TRP A 46 -10.50 -15.31 -31.06
C TRP A 46 -10.62 -16.59 -30.23
N GLY A 47 -11.81 -17.23 -30.23
CA GLY A 47 -12.08 -18.39 -29.37
C GLY A 47 -12.08 -18.04 -27.88
N THR A 48 -11.76 -19.02 -27.06
CA THR A 48 -11.66 -18.83 -25.60
C THR A 48 -10.41 -18.04 -25.24
N GLN A 49 -10.60 -16.89 -24.59
CA GLN A 49 -9.55 -16.08 -24.03
C GLN A 49 -9.54 -16.25 -22.51
N THR A 50 -8.35 -16.30 -21.93
CA THR A 50 -8.17 -16.45 -20.46
C THR A 50 -7.25 -15.40 -19.91
N ALA A 51 -7.53 -14.94 -18.69
CA ALA A 51 -6.66 -14.06 -17.91
C ALA A 51 -6.59 -14.54 -16.48
N SER A 52 -5.39 -14.64 -15.92
CA SER A 52 -5.19 -15.05 -14.51
C SER A 52 -4.90 -13.86 -13.63
N ALA A 53 -5.47 -13.89 -12.42
CA ALA A 53 -5.23 -12.94 -11.36
C ALA A 53 -5.08 -13.68 -10.02
N TYR A 54 -4.84 -12.94 -8.95
CA TYR A 54 -4.68 -13.49 -7.62
C TYR A 54 -5.60 -12.80 -6.61
N ILE A 55 -6.20 -13.59 -5.73
CA ILE A 55 -6.93 -13.15 -4.56
C ILE A 55 -6.08 -13.50 -3.33
N TYR A 56 -5.90 -12.55 -2.42
CA TYR A 56 -5.16 -12.76 -1.19
C TYR A 56 -6.14 -12.74 -0.01
N LEU A 57 -6.25 -13.86 0.69
CA LEU A 57 -6.95 -13.94 1.98
C LEU A 57 -5.95 -13.67 3.09
N MET A 58 -6.20 -12.63 3.88
CA MET A 58 -5.32 -12.19 4.96
C MET A 58 -6.09 -12.14 6.28
N PRO A 59 -5.45 -12.40 7.42
CA PRO A 59 -6.02 -12.12 8.73
C PRO A 59 -6.44 -10.65 8.88
N TRP A 60 -7.50 -10.41 9.65
CA TRP A 60 -8.04 -9.06 9.87
C TRP A 60 -7.05 -8.10 10.56
N ASN A 61 -6.13 -8.65 11.36
CA ASN A 61 -5.10 -7.91 12.09
C ASN A 61 -3.74 -7.89 11.38
N SER A 62 -3.69 -8.22 10.10
CA SER A 62 -2.45 -8.17 9.31
C SER A 62 -1.83 -6.78 9.29
N LYS A 63 -0.50 -6.73 9.32
CA LYS A 63 0.29 -5.51 9.07
C LYS A 63 0.90 -5.57 7.68
N VAL A 64 0.67 -4.51 6.91
CA VAL A 64 1.06 -4.41 5.51
C VAL A 64 2.10 -3.32 5.33
N VAL A 65 3.18 -3.65 4.65
CA VAL A 65 4.18 -2.71 4.16
C VAL A 65 3.93 -2.47 2.69
N VAL A 66 3.64 -1.23 2.31
CA VAL A 66 3.37 -0.82 0.93
C VAL A 66 4.65 -0.35 0.27
N SER A 67 4.94 -0.82 -0.91
CA SER A 67 6.08 -0.34 -1.71
C SER A 67 5.64 0.08 -3.10
N ASP A 68 5.98 1.30 -3.49
CA ASP A 68 6.00 1.68 -4.89
C ASP A 68 7.03 0.82 -5.64
N VAL A 69 6.85 0.64 -6.95
CA VAL A 69 7.72 -0.21 -7.77
C VAL A 69 8.73 0.62 -8.54
N ASP A 70 8.24 1.60 -9.31
CA ASP A 70 9.04 2.33 -10.28
C ASP A 70 9.82 3.48 -9.62
N GLY A 71 11.15 3.36 -9.59
CA GLY A 71 12.05 4.27 -8.88
C GLY A 71 12.28 3.91 -7.41
N THR A 72 11.52 2.96 -6.86
CA THR A 72 11.62 2.50 -5.46
C THR A 72 12.25 1.11 -5.38
N ILE A 73 11.68 0.12 -6.05
CA ILE A 73 12.30 -1.20 -6.24
C ILE A 73 13.29 -1.13 -7.40
N THR A 74 12.91 -0.47 -8.50
CA THR A 74 13.81 -0.16 -9.61
C THR A 74 14.56 1.14 -9.36
N LYS A 75 15.73 1.31 -10.00
CA LYS A 75 16.57 2.53 -9.89
C LYS A 75 16.01 3.73 -10.64
N SER A 76 15.04 3.55 -11.52
CA SER A 76 14.50 4.59 -12.40
C SER A 76 13.05 4.34 -12.75
N ASP A 77 12.27 5.43 -12.80
CA ASP A 77 10.87 5.43 -13.23
C ASP A 77 10.71 5.11 -14.73
N VAL A 78 11.60 5.65 -15.57
CA VAL A 78 11.46 5.63 -17.04
C VAL A 78 12.00 4.34 -17.66
N LEU A 79 13.09 3.83 -17.12
CA LEU A 79 13.76 2.64 -17.66
C LEU A 79 13.15 1.34 -17.19
N GLY A 80 12.39 1.35 -16.08
CA GLY A 80 11.65 0.18 -15.59
C GLY A 80 10.66 -0.38 -16.61
N HIS A 81 10.10 0.46 -17.50
CA HIS A 81 9.21 0.03 -18.56
C HIS A 81 9.92 -0.66 -19.74
N VAL A 82 11.18 -0.30 -20.01
CA VAL A 82 11.91 -0.78 -21.20
C VAL A 82 12.89 -1.90 -20.86
N MET A 83 13.43 -1.90 -19.63
CA MET A 83 14.57 -2.73 -19.26
C MET A 83 14.22 -4.10 -18.66
N THR A 84 12.95 -4.39 -18.41
CA THR A 84 12.49 -5.77 -18.14
C THR A 84 12.85 -6.73 -19.29
N ALA A 85 13.10 -6.19 -20.48
CA ALA A 85 13.53 -6.97 -21.65
C ALA A 85 15.04 -7.25 -21.70
N ILE A 86 15.89 -6.59 -20.90
CA ILE A 86 17.36 -6.62 -21.06
C ILE A 86 18.08 -7.41 -19.94
N GLY A 87 17.33 -7.97 -18.96
CA GLY A 87 17.85 -8.99 -18.04
C GLY A 87 18.98 -8.55 -17.11
N ARG A 88 19.15 -7.27 -16.81
CA ARG A 88 20.17 -6.76 -15.88
C ARG A 88 19.59 -5.92 -14.75
N ASP A 89 20.20 -6.07 -13.63
CA ASP A 89 20.05 -5.58 -12.26
C ASP A 89 19.75 -4.07 -12.14
N TRP A 90 18.55 -3.65 -12.60
CA TRP A 90 18.04 -2.29 -12.43
C TRP A 90 17.30 -2.09 -11.12
N SER A 91 17.35 -3.08 -10.25
CA SER A 91 16.78 -2.99 -8.92
C SER A 91 17.72 -2.27 -7.96
N GLN A 92 17.15 -1.65 -6.94
CA GLN A 92 17.90 -1.08 -5.82
C GLN A 92 18.62 -2.19 -5.06
N THR A 93 19.92 -2.03 -4.88
CA THR A 93 20.74 -3.04 -4.21
C THR A 93 20.29 -3.25 -2.75
N GLY A 94 20.06 -4.51 -2.36
CA GLY A 94 19.65 -4.89 -1.00
C GLY A 94 18.14 -4.81 -0.74
N ILE A 95 17.32 -4.40 -1.73
CA ILE A 95 15.87 -4.28 -1.54
C ILE A 95 15.22 -5.66 -1.31
N SER A 96 15.67 -6.69 -2.02
CA SER A 96 15.12 -8.04 -1.89
C SER A 96 15.41 -8.65 -0.51
N GLU A 97 16.59 -8.42 0.02
CA GLU A 97 16.97 -8.91 1.35
C GLU A 97 16.18 -8.20 2.45
N LEU A 98 16.08 -6.86 2.38
CA LEU A 98 15.29 -6.08 3.31
C LEU A 98 13.84 -6.56 3.34
N PHE A 99 13.18 -6.68 2.19
CA PHE A 99 11.77 -7.09 2.13
C PHE A 99 11.57 -8.54 2.56
N LYS A 100 12.53 -9.43 2.27
CA LYS A 100 12.54 -10.81 2.78
C LYS A 100 12.54 -10.82 4.32
N ASN A 101 13.37 -9.99 4.95
CA ASN A 101 13.47 -9.90 6.40
C ASN A 101 12.22 -9.23 7.01
N ILE A 102 11.67 -8.19 6.39
CA ILE A 102 10.37 -7.61 6.78
C ILE A 102 9.28 -8.69 6.76
N ARG A 103 9.21 -9.50 5.68
CA ARG A 103 8.26 -10.61 5.60
C ARG A 103 8.48 -11.67 6.67
N LYS A 104 9.74 -11.98 6.98
CA LYS A 104 10.11 -12.92 8.04
C LYS A 104 9.64 -12.45 9.42
N ASN A 105 9.61 -11.14 9.64
CA ASN A 105 9.12 -10.54 10.87
C ASN A 105 7.58 -10.44 10.93
N GLY A 106 6.85 -11.10 10.02
CA GLY A 106 5.38 -11.20 10.08
C GLY A 106 4.61 -10.20 9.21
N TYR A 107 5.28 -9.22 8.58
CA TYR A 107 4.61 -8.22 7.76
C TYR A 107 4.29 -8.74 6.36
N HIS A 108 3.12 -8.37 5.84
CA HIS A 108 2.78 -8.59 4.43
C HIS A 108 3.36 -7.46 3.58
N VAL A 109 3.91 -7.79 2.41
CA VAL A 109 4.42 -6.79 1.47
C VAL A 109 3.42 -6.64 0.31
N MET A 110 3.04 -5.41 0.02
CA MET A 110 2.15 -5.05 -1.08
C MET A 110 2.88 -4.10 -2.03
N TYR A 111 2.75 -4.35 -3.33
CA TYR A 111 3.40 -3.56 -4.37
C TYR A 111 2.38 -2.68 -5.06
N LEU A 112 2.72 -1.41 -5.26
CA LEU A 112 1.87 -0.42 -5.90
C LEU A 112 2.59 0.14 -7.13
N SER A 113 1.98 0.08 -8.30
CA SER A 113 2.57 0.57 -9.54
C SER A 113 1.56 1.33 -10.37
N ALA A 114 1.99 2.46 -10.96
CA ALA A 114 1.19 3.22 -11.91
C ALA A 114 1.20 2.61 -13.33
N ARG A 115 1.83 1.46 -13.54
CA ARG A 115 1.83 0.76 -14.84
C ARG A 115 0.41 0.36 -15.22
N SER A 116 0.17 0.26 -16.52
CA SER A 116 -1.14 -0.17 -17.05
C SER A 116 -1.43 -1.64 -16.76
N ILE A 117 -2.72 -1.99 -16.71
CA ILE A 117 -3.16 -3.37 -16.47
C ILE A 117 -2.61 -4.35 -17.51
N GLY A 118 -2.37 -3.91 -18.74
CA GLY A 118 -1.74 -4.73 -19.77
C GLY A 118 -0.33 -5.18 -19.43
N GLN A 119 0.34 -4.49 -18.49
CA GLN A 119 1.68 -4.81 -18.00
C GLN A 119 1.65 -5.63 -16.70
N ALA A 120 0.47 -6.03 -16.21
CA ALA A 120 0.32 -6.71 -14.93
C ALA A 120 1.12 -8.01 -14.84
N ALA A 121 1.06 -8.84 -15.88
CA ALA A 121 1.79 -10.12 -15.92
C ALA A 121 3.30 -9.88 -15.89
N SER A 122 3.82 -9.04 -16.77
CA SER A 122 5.26 -8.74 -16.84
C SER A 122 5.79 -8.07 -15.58
N THR A 123 4.97 -7.23 -14.92
CA THR A 123 5.36 -6.61 -13.64
C THR A 123 5.47 -7.65 -12.54
N ARG A 124 4.51 -8.57 -12.43
CA ARG A 124 4.59 -9.68 -11.45
C ARG A 124 5.78 -10.59 -11.73
N ASP A 125 6.01 -10.94 -12.99
CA ASP A 125 7.14 -11.77 -13.40
C ASP A 125 8.47 -11.10 -13.05
N PHE A 126 8.60 -9.80 -13.29
CA PHE A 126 9.77 -9.03 -12.87
C PHE A 126 9.96 -9.08 -11.36
N LEU A 127 8.95 -8.73 -10.56
CA LEU A 127 9.05 -8.64 -9.12
C LEU A 127 9.41 -10.00 -8.48
N PHE A 128 8.74 -11.07 -8.89
CA PHE A 128 8.86 -12.35 -8.21
C PHE A 128 10.00 -13.23 -8.74
N ASN A 129 10.58 -12.88 -9.90
CA ASN A 129 11.80 -13.49 -10.40
C ASN A 129 13.07 -12.68 -10.08
N LEU A 130 12.91 -11.47 -9.49
CA LEU A 130 14.06 -10.70 -9.03
C LEU A 130 14.82 -11.45 -7.96
N ASP A 131 16.07 -11.80 -8.26
CA ASP A 131 16.98 -12.51 -7.36
C ASP A 131 18.22 -11.64 -7.13
N GLN A 132 18.46 -11.26 -5.89
CA GLN A 132 19.65 -10.53 -5.46
C GLN A 132 20.45 -11.43 -4.51
N ASN A 133 21.46 -12.10 -5.01
CA ASN A 133 22.34 -13.01 -4.24
C ASN A 133 21.55 -14.10 -3.46
N GLY A 134 20.52 -14.67 -4.07
CA GLY A 134 19.66 -15.69 -3.45
C GLY A 134 18.54 -15.11 -2.57
N ALA A 135 18.42 -13.78 -2.46
CA ALA A 135 17.28 -13.12 -1.85
C ALA A 135 16.26 -12.70 -2.92
N LYS A 136 15.03 -13.15 -2.77
CA LYS A 136 13.90 -12.79 -3.63
C LYS A 136 12.93 -11.90 -2.90
N LEU A 137 12.22 -11.05 -3.65
CA LEU A 137 11.11 -10.28 -3.12
C LEU A 137 9.99 -11.22 -2.62
N PRO A 138 9.36 -10.91 -1.49
CA PRO A 138 8.20 -11.67 -1.01
C PRO A 138 7.06 -11.61 -2.02
N VAL A 139 6.37 -12.73 -2.19
CA VAL A 139 5.13 -12.75 -2.99
C VAL A 139 4.04 -12.02 -2.22
N GLY A 140 3.38 -11.07 -2.87
CA GLY A 140 2.31 -10.26 -2.29
C GLY A 140 1.40 -9.63 -3.36
N PRO A 141 0.32 -8.94 -2.94
CA PRO A 141 -0.55 -8.22 -3.86
C PRO A 141 0.22 -7.21 -4.69
N VAL A 142 -0.09 -7.14 -5.97
CA VAL A 142 0.44 -6.13 -6.90
C VAL A 142 -0.74 -5.32 -7.41
N ILE A 143 -0.85 -4.09 -6.91
CA ILE A 143 -1.89 -3.13 -7.28
C ILE A 143 -1.38 -2.32 -8.45
N ILE A 144 -2.11 -2.37 -9.55
CA ILE A 144 -1.73 -1.75 -10.82
C ILE A 144 -2.86 -0.82 -11.26
N SER A 145 -2.51 0.26 -11.95
CA SER A 145 -3.49 1.19 -12.49
C SER A 145 -4.45 0.46 -13.45
N PRO A 146 -5.77 0.63 -13.29
CA PRO A 146 -6.77 0.03 -14.16
C PRO A 146 -6.86 0.71 -15.54
N ASP A 147 -5.83 1.46 -15.98
CA ASP A 147 -5.80 2.12 -17.27
C ASP A 147 -6.18 1.17 -18.41
N GLY A 148 -7.23 1.52 -19.13
CA GLY A 148 -7.80 0.73 -20.22
C GLY A 148 -9.25 0.32 -20.00
N ILE A 149 -9.76 0.24 -18.77
CA ILE A 149 -11.17 -0.12 -18.48
C ILE A 149 -12.06 1.12 -18.35
N LEU A 150 -11.53 2.24 -17.85
CA LEU A 150 -12.27 3.50 -17.70
C LEU A 150 -11.42 4.69 -18.19
N PRO A 151 -11.21 4.84 -19.51
CA PRO A 151 -10.26 5.83 -20.05
C PRO A 151 -10.62 7.28 -19.73
N SER A 152 -11.90 7.60 -19.52
CA SER A 152 -12.36 8.99 -19.29
C SER A 152 -12.27 9.41 -17.82
N LEU A 153 -12.66 8.54 -16.91
CA LEU A 153 -12.68 8.86 -15.47
C LEU A 153 -11.27 8.88 -14.88
N PHE A 154 -10.46 7.90 -15.25
CA PHE A 154 -9.08 7.78 -14.75
C PHE A 154 -8.11 8.79 -15.37
N ARG A 155 -8.29 9.15 -16.66
CA ARG A 155 -7.47 10.17 -17.29
C ARG A 155 -7.64 11.54 -16.65
N GLU A 156 -8.85 11.91 -16.24
CA GLU A 156 -9.07 13.16 -15.50
C GLU A 156 -8.49 13.13 -14.08
N MET A 157 -8.57 12.01 -13.36
CA MET A 157 -8.00 11.86 -12.02
C MET A 157 -6.46 11.78 -12.04
N ILE A 158 -5.89 10.93 -12.88
CA ILE A 158 -4.44 10.68 -12.93
C ILE A 158 -3.66 11.87 -13.50
N LEU A 159 -4.20 12.57 -14.51
CA LEU A 159 -3.53 13.75 -15.09
C LEU A 159 -3.55 14.97 -14.18
N LYS A 160 -4.52 15.08 -13.25
CA LYS A 160 -4.59 16.22 -12.31
C LYS A 160 -3.85 15.97 -11.00
N ARG A 161 -3.83 14.71 -10.50
CA ARG A 161 -3.15 14.35 -9.24
C ARG A 161 -2.79 12.85 -9.21
N PRO A 162 -1.56 12.48 -9.51
CA PRO A 162 -1.12 11.07 -9.50
C PRO A 162 -1.15 10.42 -8.10
N ASP A 163 -1.14 11.21 -7.03
CA ASP A 163 -1.31 10.80 -5.64
C ASP A 163 -2.75 10.34 -5.34
N GLU A 164 -3.77 10.92 -5.97
CA GLU A 164 -5.19 10.56 -5.73
C GLU A 164 -5.47 9.09 -6.09
N PHE A 165 -4.88 8.58 -7.18
CA PHE A 165 -5.03 7.16 -7.54
C PHE A 165 -4.45 6.24 -6.45
N LYS A 166 -3.25 6.55 -5.94
CA LYS A 166 -2.60 5.75 -4.91
C LYS A 166 -3.42 5.77 -3.63
N ILE A 167 -3.90 6.94 -3.22
CA ILE A 167 -4.75 7.10 -2.04
C ILE A 167 -6.05 6.30 -2.21
N ALA A 168 -6.81 6.54 -3.29
CA ALA A 168 -8.09 5.88 -3.52
C ALA A 168 -7.96 4.34 -3.57
N SER A 169 -6.91 3.82 -4.24
CA SER A 169 -6.68 2.38 -4.31
C SER A 169 -6.37 1.77 -2.94
N LEU A 170 -5.58 2.45 -2.12
CA LEU A 170 -5.22 1.97 -0.80
C LEU A 170 -6.35 2.16 0.21
N GLU A 171 -7.16 3.23 0.10
CA GLU A 171 -8.38 3.42 0.89
C GLU A 171 -9.38 2.28 0.65
N THR A 172 -9.63 1.91 -0.61
CA THR A 172 -10.48 0.76 -0.95
C THR A 172 -9.97 -0.54 -0.29
N ILE A 173 -8.66 -0.72 -0.18
CA ILE A 173 -8.08 -1.87 0.51
C ILE A 173 -8.24 -1.74 2.03
N ARG A 174 -8.06 -0.53 2.60
CA ARG A 174 -8.25 -0.28 4.02
C ARG A 174 -9.69 -0.59 4.46
N GLU A 175 -10.68 -0.29 3.63
CA GLU A 175 -12.10 -0.57 3.87
C GLU A 175 -12.42 -2.06 3.99
N LEU A 176 -11.52 -2.97 3.55
CA LEU A 176 -11.65 -4.42 3.74
C LEU A 176 -11.28 -4.86 5.16
N PHE A 177 -10.68 -4.00 5.96
CA PHE A 177 -10.27 -4.26 7.34
C PHE A 177 -11.23 -3.58 8.32
N PRO A 178 -11.28 -4.00 9.60
CA PRO A 178 -12.09 -3.33 10.62
C PRO A 178 -11.78 -1.83 10.73
N GLU A 179 -12.80 -1.01 11.04
CA GLU A 179 -12.65 0.47 11.13
C GLU A 179 -11.58 0.93 12.11
N ASP A 180 -11.42 0.21 13.22
CA ASP A 180 -10.46 0.49 14.28
C ASP A 180 -9.06 -0.04 14.00
N TRP A 181 -8.88 -0.74 12.87
CA TRP A 181 -7.62 -1.33 12.46
C TRP A 181 -7.04 -0.68 11.19
N ASN A 182 -5.86 -0.10 11.29
CA ASN A 182 -5.10 0.32 10.12
C ASN A 182 -4.10 -0.77 9.72
N PRO A 183 -4.31 -1.47 8.60
CA PRO A 183 -3.38 -2.51 8.15
C PRO A 183 -2.03 -1.92 7.69
N PHE A 184 -1.98 -0.67 7.25
CA PHE A 184 -0.78 -0.08 6.69
C PHE A 184 0.21 0.33 7.77
N TYR A 185 1.31 -0.41 7.87
CA TYR A 185 2.34 -0.20 8.88
C TYR A 185 3.44 0.76 8.42
N ALA A 186 3.93 0.59 7.19
CA ALA A 186 5.01 1.40 6.62
C ALA A 186 4.85 1.55 5.10
N GLY A 187 5.50 2.58 4.54
CA GLY A 187 5.50 2.84 3.11
C GLY A 187 6.90 3.11 2.56
N PHE A 188 7.21 2.52 1.40
CA PHE A 188 8.41 2.78 0.62
C PHE A 188 8.04 3.47 -0.68
N GLY A 189 8.67 4.61 -0.98
CA GLY A 189 8.42 5.39 -2.18
C GLY A 189 9.67 6.12 -2.65
N ASN A 190 9.58 6.82 -3.77
CA ASN A 190 10.70 7.60 -4.31
C ASN A 190 10.32 9.07 -4.58
N ARG A 191 9.04 9.41 -4.45
CA ARG A 191 8.51 10.74 -4.76
C ARG A 191 7.83 11.38 -3.56
N PRO A 192 7.80 12.72 -3.48
CA PRO A 192 7.01 13.42 -2.46
C PRO A 192 5.52 13.04 -2.48
N THR A 193 4.97 12.67 -3.65
CA THR A 193 3.59 12.21 -3.80
C THR A 193 3.33 10.89 -3.08
N ASP A 194 4.33 10.01 -2.96
CA ASP A 194 4.24 8.78 -2.17
C ASP A 194 4.12 9.09 -0.69
N GLU A 195 4.94 10.05 -0.21
CA GLU A 195 4.87 10.52 1.18
C GLU A 195 3.48 11.07 1.51
N ILE A 196 2.91 11.89 0.62
CA ILE A 196 1.56 12.44 0.78
C ILE A 196 0.52 11.31 0.82
N SER A 197 0.62 10.37 -0.10
CA SER A 197 -0.32 9.22 -0.18
C SER A 197 -0.28 8.36 1.07
N TYR A 198 0.91 8.01 1.54
CA TYR A 198 1.06 7.17 2.72
C TYR A 198 0.66 7.89 4.02
N SER A 199 0.96 9.19 4.12
CA SER A 199 0.54 10.01 5.27
C SER A 199 -0.98 10.16 5.33
N ALA A 200 -1.65 10.31 4.18
CA ALA A 200 -3.10 10.41 4.10
C ALA A 200 -3.81 9.14 4.61
N LEU A 201 -3.15 7.98 4.47
CA LEU A 201 -3.63 6.68 4.97
C LEU A 201 -3.30 6.43 6.45
N GLY A 202 -2.70 7.40 7.13
CA GLY A 202 -2.35 7.31 8.54
C GLY A 202 -1.06 6.53 8.81
N ILE A 203 -0.21 6.32 7.80
CA ILE A 203 1.13 5.79 8.04
C ILE A 203 1.99 6.89 8.68
N PRO A 204 2.58 6.67 9.87
CA PRO A 204 3.43 7.62 10.52
C PRO A 204 4.63 8.03 9.65
N THR A 205 4.99 9.32 9.67
CA THR A 205 6.13 9.83 8.88
C THR A 205 7.44 9.15 9.20
N SER A 206 7.60 8.64 10.43
CA SER A 206 8.74 7.84 10.88
C SER A 206 8.84 6.46 10.21
N ARG A 207 7.75 6.00 9.59
CA ARG A 207 7.66 4.72 8.86
C ARG A 207 7.50 4.91 7.35
N ILE A 208 7.75 6.12 6.84
CA ILE A 208 7.77 6.43 5.40
C ILE A 208 9.21 6.58 4.96
N PHE A 209 9.63 5.67 4.10
CA PHE A 209 11.00 5.54 3.60
C PHE A 209 11.05 6.06 2.16
N THR A 210 11.75 7.18 1.93
CA THR A 210 11.92 7.74 0.59
C THR A 210 13.28 7.35 0.03
N ILE A 211 13.29 6.62 -1.09
CA ILE A 211 14.49 6.07 -1.73
C ILE A 211 14.84 6.96 -2.94
N ASN A 212 16.09 7.37 -3.05
CA ASN A 212 16.58 8.09 -4.21
C ASN A 212 17.21 7.14 -5.25
N PRO A 213 17.50 7.61 -6.49
CA PRO A 213 18.09 6.77 -7.53
C PRO A 213 19.48 6.18 -7.19
N LYS A 214 20.14 6.70 -6.14
CA LYS A 214 21.43 6.19 -5.64
C LYS A 214 21.27 5.09 -4.58
N GLY A 215 20.02 4.70 -4.24
CA GLY A 215 19.73 3.73 -3.21
C GLY A 215 19.88 4.26 -1.78
N GLN A 216 19.95 5.59 -1.63
CA GLN A 216 19.96 6.21 -0.33
C GLN A 216 18.51 6.42 0.14
N VAL A 217 18.26 6.18 1.41
CA VAL A 217 16.95 6.25 2.03
C VAL A 217 16.89 7.41 3.01
N THR A 218 15.83 8.20 2.92
CA THR A 218 15.53 9.27 3.87
C THR A 218 14.32 8.85 4.69
N LEU A 219 14.41 9.02 6.01
CA LEU A 219 13.29 8.94 6.92
C LEU A 219 12.71 10.34 7.09
N ASN A 220 11.45 10.53 6.79
CA ASN A 220 10.81 11.84 6.77
C ASN A 220 10.60 12.47 8.17
N SER A 221 10.86 11.74 9.25
CA SER A 221 10.75 12.23 10.63
C SER A 221 11.71 13.37 11.00
N VAL A 222 12.69 13.71 10.15
CA VAL A 222 13.79 14.63 10.51
C VAL A 222 13.81 15.89 9.65
N LYS A 223 12.66 16.46 9.31
CA LYS A 223 12.60 17.77 8.59
C LYS A 223 13.14 18.97 9.41
N THR A 224 13.51 18.76 10.68
CA THR A 224 13.95 19.85 11.58
C THR A 224 15.45 20.11 11.56
N SER A 225 16.29 19.25 10.99
CA SER A 225 17.72 19.51 10.89
C SER A 225 18.13 19.67 9.42
N LYS A 226 18.95 20.69 9.15
CA LYS A 226 19.53 20.97 7.83
C LYS A 226 20.45 19.83 7.32
N THR A 227 20.60 18.78 8.07
CA THR A 227 21.39 17.59 7.74
C THR A 227 20.45 16.41 7.59
N SER A 228 20.06 16.10 6.35
CA SER A 228 19.36 14.86 6.03
C SER A 228 20.28 13.69 6.39
N GLN A 229 19.93 12.90 7.38
CA GLN A 229 20.62 11.65 7.64
C GLN A 229 20.19 10.64 6.58
N TRP A 230 21.11 10.34 5.67
CA TRP A 230 20.91 9.31 4.65
C TRP A 230 21.33 7.96 5.21
N CYS A 231 20.45 6.99 5.06
CA CYS A 231 20.74 5.59 5.32
C CYS A 231 20.75 4.83 3.99
N THR A 232 21.31 3.65 3.95
CA THR A 232 21.18 2.74 2.80
C THR A 232 20.11 1.68 3.10
N LEU A 233 19.59 1.02 2.06
CA LEU A 233 18.70 -0.12 2.25
C LEU A 233 19.34 -1.22 3.09
N GLN A 234 20.66 -1.42 2.94
CA GLN A 234 21.41 -2.34 3.77
C GLN A 234 21.48 -1.88 5.23
N GLY A 235 21.69 -0.57 5.49
CA GLY A 235 21.66 -0.04 6.85
C GLY A 235 20.30 -0.19 7.53
N ILE A 236 19.19 -0.03 6.79
CA ILE A 236 17.86 -0.33 7.30
C ILE A 236 17.70 -1.83 7.58
N ASN A 237 18.25 -2.68 6.71
CA ASN A 237 18.20 -4.12 6.90
C ASN A 237 18.96 -4.59 8.15
N GLU A 238 20.06 -3.94 8.50
CA GLU A 238 20.81 -4.19 9.74
C GLU A 238 19.98 -3.82 10.99
N LEU A 239 19.09 -2.83 10.87
CA LEU A 239 18.18 -2.36 11.91
C LEU A 239 16.73 -2.84 11.70
N VAL A 240 16.54 -3.93 10.94
CA VAL A 240 15.21 -4.37 10.54
C VAL A 240 14.32 -4.70 11.75
N TYR A 241 14.86 -5.22 12.83
CA TYR A 241 14.09 -5.53 14.04
C TYR A 241 13.69 -4.29 14.84
N ASP A 242 14.38 -3.16 14.68
CA ASP A 242 14.01 -1.91 15.30
C ASP A 242 12.90 -1.20 14.53
N PHE A 243 12.96 -1.20 13.19
CA PHE A 243 11.94 -0.62 12.33
C PHE A 243 10.72 -1.51 12.14
N PHE A 244 10.93 -2.81 12.10
CA PHE A 244 9.91 -3.84 11.85
C PHE A 244 10.06 -4.94 12.90
N PRO A 245 9.71 -4.71 14.17
CA PRO A 245 9.74 -5.71 15.22
C PRO A 245 8.86 -6.91 14.85
N GLU A 246 9.14 -8.07 15.40
CA GLU A 246 8.42 -9.30 15.09
C GLU A 246 6.91 -9.11 15.37
N TRP A 247 6.10 -9.36 14.36
CA TRP A 247 4.64 -9.27 14.41
C TRP A 247 4.04 -10.65 14.30
N ARG A 248 3.19 -11.02 15.27
CA ARG A 248 2.49 -12.29 15.30
C ARG A 248 0.98 -12.04 15.28
N GLU A 249 0.31 -12.58 14.28
CA GLU A 249 -1.12 -12.38 14.06
C GLU A 249 -2.00 -13.11 15.09
N ASP A 250 -1.44 -14.10 15.81
CA ASP A 250 -2.09 -14.91 16.85
C ASP A 250 -1.98 -14.30 18.26
N GLU A 251 -1.25 -13.21 18.45
CA GLU A 251 -1.13 -12.53 19.72
C GLU A 251 -2.16 -11.39 19.85
N ASP A 252 -2.73 -11.22 21.08
CA ASP A 252 -3.57 -10.07 21.40
C ASP A 252 -2.71 -8.80 21.45
N HIS A 253 -2.66 -8.08 20.35
CA HIS A 253 -1.93 -6.83 20.26
C HIS A 253 -2.77 -5.68 20.77
N VAL A 254 -2.37 -5.13 21.93
CA VAL A 254 -2.84 -3.80 22.33
C VAL A 254 -2.20 -2.78 21.38
N ASN A 255 -3.05 -2.00 20.69
CA ASN A 255 -2.59 -1.04 19.71
C ASN A 255 -1.81 0.10 20.36
N HIS A 256 -0.50 -0.09 20.57
CA HIS A 256 0.42 0.90 21.11
C HIS A 256 1.03 1.80 20.02
N ASP A 257 0.54 1.75 18.79
CA ASP A 257 1.09 2.50 17.66
C ASP A 257 1.23 4.01 17.95
N LYS A 258 0.32 4.58 18.72
CA LYS A 258 0.39 5.98 19.14
C LYS A 258 1.63 6.29 20.01
N PHE A 259 2.10 5.35 20.80
CA PHE A 259 3.25 5.51 21.69
C PHE A 259 4.57 5.12 21.04
N SER A 260 4.51 4.38 19.92
CA SER A 260 5.68 3.92 19.16
C SER A 260 6.20 4.98 18.18
N GLU A 261 5.52 6.09 18.01
CA GLU A 261 6.02 7.19 17.17
C GLU A 261 7.17 7.92 17.87
N TYR A 262 8.32 7.97 17.19
CA TYR A 262 9.45 8.80 17.62
C TYR A 262 9.07 10.26 17.87
N ASN A 263 8.04 10.77 17.20
CA ASN A 263 7.51 12.12 17.34
C ASN A 263 6.49 12.25 18.49
N TYR A 264 6.02 11.18 19.10
CA TYR A 264 5.06 11.25 20.21
C TYR A 264 5.58 12.15 21.34
N TRP A 265 6.86 12.04 21.66
CA TRP A 265 7.53 12.83 22.70
C TRP A 265 7.87 14.26 22.28
N LYS A 266 7.68 14.59 20.99
CA LYS A 266 7.89 15.93 20.41
C LYS A 266 6.59 16.66 20.13
N VAL A 267 5.44 16.12 20.52
CA VAL A 267 4.19 16.87 20.50
C VAL A 267 4.41 18.09 21.38
N PRO A 268 4.33 19.32 20.85
CA PRO A 268 4.49 20.51 21.67
C PRO A 268 3.49 20.43 22.82
N ALA A 269 3.95 20.71 24.02
CA ALA A 269 3.08 20.80 25.17
C ALA A 269 1.92 21.72 24.79
N VAL A 270 0.70 21.28 25.07
CA VAL A 270 -0.49 22.11 24.87
C VAL A 270 -0.18 23.45 25.53
N GLU A 271 -0.14 24.53 24.76
CA GLU A 271 -0.02 25.88 25.31
C GLU A 271 -1.25 26.09 26.21
N ILE A 272 -1.04 25.89 27.49
CA ILE A 272 -2.05 26.20 28.49
C ILE A 272 -2.05 27.73 28.56
N ASP A 273 -3.11 28.34 28.11
CA ASP A 273 -3.33 29.76 28.25
C ASP A 273 -3.56 30.06 29.74
N ILE A 274 -2.44 30.28 30.44
CA ILE A 274 -2.39 30.50 31.86
C ILE A 274 -3.20 31.75 32.25
N GLU A 275 -3.30 32.75 31.39
CA GLU A 275 -4.09 33.96 31.63
C GLU A 275 -5.58 33.67 31.70
N ASN A 276 -6.12 32.84 30.81
CA ASN A 276 -7.51 32.41 30.81
C ASN A 276 -7.86 31.51 32.00
N GLU A 277 -6.94 30.65 32.43
CA GLU A 277 -7.14 29.80 33.61
C GLU A 277 -7.13 30.62 34.90
N LEU A 278 -6.22 31.58 35.04
CA LEU A 278 -6.17 32.51 36.19
C LEU A 278 -7.39 33.44 36.25
N GLU A 279 -7.96 33.87 35.13
CA GLU A 279 -9.20 34.63 35.08
C GLU A 279 -10.42 33.80 35.49
N LYS A 280 -10.47 32.51 35.13
CA LYS A 280 -11.53 31.59 35.59
C LYS A 280 -11.48 31.35 37.08
N GLU A 281 -10.29 31.17 37.66
CA GLU A 281 -10.13 31.02 39.08
C GLU A 281 -10.52 32.29 39.85
N LYS A 282 -10.19 33.49 39.34
CA LYS A 282 -10.60 34.76 39.98
C LYS A 282 -12.11 34.96 39.94
N LYS A 283 -12.79 34.59 38.86
CA LYS A 283 -14.26 34.66 38.74
C LYS A 283 -14.99 33.59 39.57
N GLY A 284 -14.34 32.46 39.89
CA GLY A 284 -14.90 31.40 40.71
C GLY A 284 -14.81 31.67 42.23
N LYS A 285 -13.98 32.62 42.68
CA LYS A 285 -13.82 32.97 44.11
C LYS A 285 -14.67 34.17 44.54
N VAL A 286 -15.55 34.72 43.68
CA VAL A 286 -16.45 35.82 43.97
C VAL A 286 -17.92 35.35 43.98
N LYS A 287 -18.18 34.18 44.54
CA LYS A 287 -19.55 33.76 44.89
C LYS A 287 -19.58 33.21 46.30
#